data_63f8f36ecefcedf11332f25950cdd11b
#
_entry.id   63f8f36ecefcedf11332f25950cdd11b
#
_cell.length_a   1.000
_cell.length_b   1.000
_cell.length_c   1.000
_cell.angle_alpha   90.00
_cell.angle_beta   90.00
_cell.angle_gamma   90.00
#
_symmetry.space_group_name_H-M   'P 1'
#
loop_
_entity.id
_entity.type
_entity.pdbx_description
1 polymer ?
#
loop_
_entity_poly.entity_id
_entity_poly.type
_entity_poly.pdbx_seq_one_letter_code
_entity_poly.pdbx_strand_id
1 'polypeptide(L)'
;IALTGDVVLVEVIGKEIMSFSQNFACDDCGISLQELTPRLFSFNNPYGACDNCDGLGALSKIDPNLVIADENLSIINGAISATGWATANKKDSMAYMYFTALADYYGFDVNTPYKDLPKDIQDIILYGTGDTNIPMNYERSYGSGKYSAPFEGVITNLERRYNANTYDYVKNDIERYVNDVTCPKCHGARLNDEVLAVTINGVNIYEFTTMSIQKEMDFVNSLELTDREKMIGEQILKEIKARLKFLLDVGLDYLSLSRSAGTLSGGEALLQPN
;
A
#
# COMPACT_ATOMS: atom_id res chain seq x y z
N ILE A 1 12.98 -14.87 -33.22
CA ILE A 1 12.58 -13.61 -32.57
C ILE A 1 11.09 -13.35 -32.78
N ALA A 2 10.55 -13.38 -34.01
CA ALA A 2 9.12 -13.16 -34.26
C ALA A 2 8.16 -14.19 -33.62
N LEU A 3 8.66 -15.36 -33.20
CA LEU A 3 7.88 -16.44 -32.56
C LEU A 3 7.88 -16.38 -31.03
N THR A 4 8.76 -15.59 -30.42
CA THR A 4 9.05 -15.62 -28.97
C THR A 4 8.84 -14.27 -28.26
N GLY A 5 8.13 -13.32 -28.87
CA GLY A 5 7.88 -12.00 -28.28
C GLY A 5 9.16 -11.16 -28.14
N ASP A 6 10.00 -11.19 -29.16
CA ASP A 6 11.19 -10.34 -29.32
C ASP A 6 12.35 -10.57 -28.35
N VAL A 7 12.35 -11.64 -27.54
CA VAL A 7 13.45 -12.01 -26.67
C VAL A 7 14.05 -13.34 -27.13
N VAL A 8 15.39 -13.41 -27.22
CA VAL A 8 16.16 -14.62 -27.52
C VAL A 8 17.14 -14.89 -26.38
N LEU A 9 17.08 -16.08 -25.82
CA LEU A 9 18.07 -16.58 -24.88
C LEU A 9 19.10 -17.40 -25.62
N VAL A 10 20.38 -17.04 -25.49
CA VAL A 10 21.51 -17.76 -26.07
C VAL A 10 22.34 -18.35 -24.95
N GLU A 11 22.36 -19.70 -24.86
CA GLU A 11 23.23 -20.42 -23.97
C GLU A 11 24.49 -20.85 -24.73
N VAL A 12 25.63 -20.36 -24.30
CA VAL A 12 26.94 -20.88 -24.77
C VAL A 12 27.39 -21.95 -23.78
N ILE A 13 27.60 -23.18 -24.25
CA ILE A 13 27.96 -24.30 -23.39
C ILE A 13 29.15 -23.94 -22.49
N GLY A 14 28.92 -23.93 -21.18
CA GLY A 14 29.91 -23.60 -20.14
C GLY A 14 30.07 -22.11 -19.83
N LYS A 15 29.15 -21.23 -20.30
CA LYS A 15 29.06 -19.80 -19.94
C LYS A 15 27.64 -19.46 -19.48
N GLU A 16 27.47 -18.24 -18.95
CA GLU A 16 26.16 -17.71 -18.55
C GLU A 16 25.23 -17.56 -19.77
N ILE A 17 23.92 -17.69 -19.50
CA ILE A 17 22.87 -17.48 -20.50
C ILE A 17 22.80 -15.97 -20.81
N MET A 18 22.95 -15.63 -22.08
CA MET A 18 22.80 -14.24 -22.56
C MET A 18 21.38 -14.03 -23.10
N SER A 19 20.73 -12.97 -22.64
CA SER A 19 19.42 -12.53 -23.14
C SER A 19 19.62 -11.42 -24.17
N PHE A 20 19.02 -11.58 -25.35
CA PHE A 20 18.99 -10.56 -26.39
C PHE A 20 17.56 -10.17 -26.68
N SER A 21 17.25 -8.87 -26.63
CA SER A 21 15.96 -8.31 -26.99
C SER A 21 16.11 -7.32 -28.14
N GLN A 22 15.13 -7.28 -29.04
CA GLN A 22 15.06 -6.22 -30.05
C GLN A 22 14.59 -4.87 -29.44
N ASN A 23 13.96 -4.92 -28.26
CA ASN A 23 13.41 -3.77 -27.57
C ASN A 23 14.24 -3.47 -26.33
N PHE A 24 14.76 -2.25 -26.23
CA PHE A 24 15.35 -1.62 -25.02
C PHE A 24 16.05 -2.58 -24.02
N ALA A 25 17.00 -3.39 -24.53
CA ALA A 25 17.84 -4.22 -23.66
C ALA A 25 19.09 -3.45 -23.23
N CYS A 26 19.47 -3.59 -21.97
CA CYS A 26 20.73 -3.08 -21.46
C CYS A 26 21.81 -4.16 -21.59
N ASP A 27 22.88 -3.86 -22.32
CA ASP A 27 24.00 -4.81 -22.51
C ASP A 27 24.80 -5.06 -21.22
N ASP A 28 24.77 -4.10 -20.27
CA ASP A 28 25.55 -4.18 -19.03
C ASP A 28 24.85 -5.00 -17.93
N CYS A 29 23.52 -4.86 -17.80
CA CYS A 29 22.76 -5.50 -16.70
C CYS A 29 21.76 -6.57 -17.16
N GLY A 30 21.59 -6.78 -18.46
CA GLY A 30 20.70 -7.79 -19.04
C GLY A 30 19.20 -7.49 -18.87
N ILE A 31 18.82 -6.32 -18.36
CA ILE A 31 17.42 -5.92 -18.24
C ILE A 31 16.87 -5.65 -19.64
N SER A 32 15.71 -6.24 -19.94
CA SER A 32 14.96 -5.97 -21.16
C SER A 32 13.66 -5.27 -20.80
N LEU A 33 13.48 -4.04 -21.26
CA LEU A 33 12.24 -3.28 -21.05
C LEU A 33 11.24 -3.63 -22.16
N GLN A 34 9.96 -3.58 -21.80
CA GLN A 34 8.86 -3.75 -22.75
C GLN A 34 8.78 -2.51 -23.68
N GLU A 35 8.15 -2.68 -24.84
CA GLU A 35 7.86 -1.56 -25.72
C GLU A 35 7.01 -0.51 -24.98
N LEU A 36 7.51 0.74 -24.97
CA LEU A 36 6.83 1.86 -24.31
C LEU A 36 5.54 2.21 -25.05
N THR A 37 4.42 1.76 -24.51
CA THR A 37 3.08 2.10 -25.01
C THR A 37 2.37 3.05 -24.05
N PRO A 38 1.46 3.93 -24.51
CA PRO A 38 0.75 4.87 -23.63
C PRO A 38 0.04 4.22 -22.43
N ARG A 39 -0.42 2.98 -22.59
CA ARG A 39 -1.10 2.25 -21.49
C ARG A 39 -0.19 1.87 -20.32
N LEU A 40 1.14 1.84 -20.51
CA LEU A 40 2.09 1.61 -19.42
C LEU A 40 2.07 2.77 -18.40
N PHE A 41 1.74 3.98 -18.84
CA PHE A 41 1.64 5.15 -17.98
C PHE A 41 0.30 5.25 -17.24
N SER A 42 -0.55 4.22 -17.32
CA SER A 42 -1.80 4.15 -16.60
C SER A 42 -1.68 3.26 -15.36
N PHE A 43 -1.93 3.81 -14.18
CA PHE A 43 -1.96 3.05 -12.93
C PHE A 43 -3.15 2.07 -12.82
N ASN A 44 -4.13 2.13 -13.73
CA ASN A 44 -5.22 1.15 -13.84
C ASN A 44 -4.84 -0.03 -14.74
N ASN A 45 -3.67 -0.02 -15.35
CA ASN A 45 -3.20 -1.08 -16.22
C ASN A 45 -2.15 -1.92 -15.48
N PRO A 46 -2.31 -3.25 -15.35
CA PRO A 46 -1.38 -4.10 -14.59
C PRO A 46 0.06 -4.06 -15.11
N TYR A 47 0.28 -3.70 -16.38
CA TYR A 47 1.64 -3.58 -16.95
C TYR A 47 2.41 -2.35 -16.47
N GLY A 48 1.71 -1.27 -16.09
CA GLY A 48 2.33 -0.04 -15.62
C GLY A 48 2.13 0.24 -14.14
N ALA A 49 1.13 -0.40 -13.52
CA ALA A 49 0.82 -0.26 -12.11
C ALA A 49 1.94 -0.82 -11.22
N CYS A 50 2.12 -0.22 -10.06
CA CYS A 50 2.95 -0.80 -9.01
C CYS A 50 2.35 -2.12 -8.55
N ASP A 51 3.08 -3.21 -8.64
CA ASP A 51 2.67 -4.57 -8.29
C ASP A 51 2.41 -4.78 -6.78
N ASN A 52 2.94 -3.91 -5.92
CA ASN A 52 2.74 -4.00 -4.47
C ASN A 52 1.40 -3.40 -4.00
N CYS A 53 0.86 -2.43 -4.74
CA CYS A 53 -0.40 -1.77 -4.40
C CYS A 53 -1.42 -1.75 -5.54
N ASP A 54 -1.18 -2.51 -6.60
CA ASP A 54 -2.04 -2.60 -7.78
C ASP A 54 -2.45 -1.21 -8.34
N GLY A 55 -1.52 -0.25 -8.29
CA GLY A 55 -1.75 1.11 -8.77
C GLY A 55 -2.56 2.01 -7.83
N LEU A 56 -2.85 1.58 -6.60
CA LEU A 56 -3.58 2.39 -5.62
C LEU A 56 -2.72 3.50 -5.00
N GLY A 57 -1.39 3.29 -4.90
CA GLY A 57 -0.46 4.22 -4.25
C GLY A 57 -0.43 4.12 -2.73
N ALA A 58 -1.39 3.41 -2.15
CA ALA A 58 -1.51 3.15 -0.72
C ALA A 58 -1.87 1.67 -0.48
N LEU A 59 -1.65 1.22 0.74
CA LEU A 59 -2.06 -0.09 1.23
C LEU A 59 -2.98 0.12 2.42
N SER A 60 -4.14 -0.50 2.39
CA SER A 60 -5.04 -0.53 3.53
C SER A 60 -4.51 -1.52 4.57
N LYS A 61 -4.07 -1.03 5.70
CA LYS A 61 -3.52 -1.81 6.81
C LYS A 61 -4.26 -1.55 8.10
N ILE A 62 -4.28 -2.54 8.99
CA ILE A 62 -4.78 -2.34 10.35
C ILE A 62 -3.82 -1.40 11.09
N ASP A 63 -4.34 -0.28 11.57
CA ASP A 63 -3.59 0.71 12.34
C ASP A 63 -3.56 0.31 13.82
N PRO A 64 -2.37 0.07 14.43
CA PRO A 64 -2.25 -0.22 15.84
C PRO A 64 -2.92 0.82 16.76
N ASN A 65 -2.87 2.11 16.36
CA ASN A 65 -3.46 3.19 17.16
C ASN A 65 -5.00 3.16 17.17
N LEU A 66 -5.62 2.55 16.16
CA LEU A 66 -7.07 2.34 16.15
C LEU A 66 -7.48 1.06 16.89
N VAL A 67 -6.58 0.08 17.00
CA VAL A 67 -6.78 -1.16 17.77
C VAL A 67 -6.66 -0.91 19.26
N ILE A 68 -5.72 -0.04 19.67
CA ILE A 68 -5.54 0.38 21.07
C ILE A 68 -6.40 1.61 21.32
N ALA A 69 -7.55 1.39 21.96
CA ALA A 69 -8.52 2.47 22.23
C ALA A 69 -8.03 3.47 23.28
N ASP A 70 -7.34 2.98 24.31
CA ASP A 70 -6.75 3.81 25.36
C ASP A 70 -5.52 3.10 25.94
N GLU A 71 -4.34 3.65 25.68
CA GLU A 71 -3.08 3.11 26.18
C GLU A 71 -2.87 3.24 27.70
N ASN A 72 -3.66 4.11 28.36
CA ASN A 72 -3.63 4.26 29.83
C ASN A 72 -4.39 3.15 30.54
N LEU A 73 -5.24 2.41 29.84
CA LEU A 73 -5.92 1.23 30.37
C LEU A 73 -5.03 0.00 30.23
N SER A 74 -5.28 -0.98 31.10
CA SER A 74 -4.70 -2.31 30.95
C SER A 74 -5.49 -3.15 29.94
N ILE A 75 -4.89 -4.25 29.47
CA ILE A 75 -5.54 -5.19 28.53
C ILE A 75 -6.88 -5.65 29.08
N ILE A 76 -6.93 -6.01 30.37
CA ILE A 76 -8.16 -6.46 31.04
C ILE A 76 -9.17 -5.33 31.19
N ASN A 77 -8.73 -4.10 31.34
CA ASN A 77 -9.60 -2.94 31.51
C ASN A 77 -10.02 -2.28 30.18
N GLY A 78 -9.69 -2.89 29.04
CA GLY A 78 -10.19 -2.46 27.74
C GLY A 78 -9.24 -1.60 26.91
N ALA A 79 -7.94 -1.70 27.13
CA ALA A 79 -6.96 -1.05 26.25
C ALA A 79 -7.15 -1.45 24.79
N ILE A 80 -7.55 -2.71 24.54
CA ILE A 80 -7.79 -3.25 23.19
C ILE A 80 -9.29 -3.26 22.91
N SER A 81 -9.74 -2.48 21.92
CA SER A 81 -11.14 -2.40 21.52
C SER A 81 -11.51 -3.29 20.34
N ALA A 82 -10.51 -3.96 19.74
CA ALA A 82 -10.67 -4.71 18.50
C ALA A 82 -11.71 -5.84 18.63
N THR A 83 -12.52 -6.00 17.59
CA THR A 83 -13.56 -7.02 17.48
C THR A 83 -13.01 -8.42 17.67
N GLY A 84 -13.58 -9.14 18.66
CA GLY A 84 -13.11 -10.46 19.10
C GLY A 84 -12.09 -10.39 20.25
N TRP A 85 -11.48 -9.24 20.51
CA TRP A 85 -10.48 -9.03 21.56
C TRP A 85 -10.94 -8.12 22.70
N ALA A 86 -11.95 -7.29 22.47
CA ALA A 86 -12.53 -6.37 23.46
C ALA A 86 -13.15 -7.06 24.68
N THR A 87 -13.26 -8.38 24.68
CA THR A 87 -13.85 -9.19 25.78
C THR A 87 -12.81 -9.71 26.77
N ALA A 88 -11.60 -9.14 26.77
CA ALA A 88 -10.49 -9.55 27.64
C ALA A 88 -10.83 -9.48 29.17
N ASN A 89 -11.84 -8.70 29.54
CA ASN A 89 -12.35 -8.62 30.93
C ASN A 89 -13.24 -9.79 31.34
N LYS A 90 -13.66 -10.65 30.38
CA LYS A 90 -14.54 -11.80 30.66
C LYS A 90 -13.73 -13.08 30.79
N LYS A 91 -13.67 -13.69 31.94
CA LYS A 91 -12.86 -14.90 32.25
C LYS A 91 -13.14 -16.09 31.33
N ASP A 92 -14.35 -16.20 30.80
CA ASP A 92 -14.77 -17.25 29.88
C ASP A 92 -14.49 -16.92 28.39
N SER A 93 -13.93 -15.74 28.09
CA SER A 93 -13.63 -15.33 26.72
C SER A 93 -12.32 -15.91 26.24
N MET A 94 -12.20 -16.08 24.87
CA MET A 94 -10.95 -16.46 24.22
C MET A 94 -9.87 -15.40 24.42
N ALA A 95 -10.24 -14.11 24.38
CA ALA A 95 -9.31 -13.00 24.56
C ALA A 95 -8.65 -13.04 25.96
N TYR A 96 -9.45 -13.27 27.02
CA TYR A 96 -8.93 -13.43 28.37
C TYR A 96 -7.93 -14.59 28.47
N MET A 97 -8.29 -15.75 27.91
CA MET A 97 -7.43 -16.93 27.90
C MET A 97 -6.09 -16.66 27.20
N TYR A 98 -6.11 -16.04 26.02
CA TYR A 98 -4.89 -15.73 25.30
C TYR A 98 -4.00 -14.75 26.06
N PHE A 99 -4.53 -13.63 26.53
CA PHE A 99 -3.74 -12.62 27.22
C PHE A 99 -3.20 -13.09 28.57
N THR A 100 -3.94 -13.89 29.32
CA THR A 100 -3.43 -14.49 30.57
C THR A 100 -2.34 -15.52 30.28
N ALA A 101 -2.49 -16.34 29.24
CA ALA A 101 -1.46 -17.30 28.85
C ALA A 101 -0.17 -16.62 28.40
N LEU A 102 -0.25 -15.50 27.66
CA LEU A 102 0.89 -14.70 27.30
C LEU A 102 1.57 -14.09 28.53
N ALA A 103 0.78 -13.55 29.47
CA ALA A 103 1.27 -12.96 30.70
C ALA A 103 2.03 -14.00 31.55
N ASP A 104 1.48 -15.20 31.70
CA ASP A 104 2.12 -16.30 32.41
C ASP A 104 3.43 -16.74 31.74
N TYR A 105 3.47 -16.77 30.40
CA TYR A 105 4.63 -17.25 29.64
C TYR A 105 5.76 -16.23 29.60
N TYR A 106 5.44 -14.95 29.36
CA TYR A 106 6.42 -13.87 29.21
C TYR A 106 6.68 -13.09 30.50
N GLY A 107 5.94 -13.34 31.56
CA GLY A 107 6.16 -12.78 32.88
C GLY A 107 5.75 -11.31 33.03
N PHE A 108 4.63 -10.90 32.42
CA PHE A 108 4.07 -9.57 32.61
C PHE A 108 2.70 -9.62 33.31
N ASP A 109 2.24 -8.50 33.87
CA ASP A 109 0.91 -8.41 34.49
C ASP A 109 -0.11 -7.80 33.50
N VAL A 110 -1.19 -8.53 33.25
CA VAL A 110 -2.32 -8.09 32.39
C VAL A 110 -3.03 -6.84 32.89
N ASN A 111 -2.83 -6.48 34.16
CA ASN A 111 -3.37 -5.26 34.76
C ASN A 111 -2.47 -4.04 34.59
N THR A 112 -1.25 -4.20 34.07
CA THR A 112 -0.37 -3.09 33.74
C THR A 112 -0.96 -2.25 32.61
N PRO A 113 -0.99 -0.89 32.69
CA PRO A 113 -1.38 -0.04 31.57
C PRO A 113 -0.60 -0.39 30.32
N TYR A 114 -1.26 -0.40 29.15
CA TYR A 114 -0.66 -0.86 27.88
C TYR A 114 0.62 -0.08 27.54
N LYS A 115 0.62 1.24 27.75
CA LYS A 115 1.79 2.10 27.52
C LYS A 115 3.02 1.75 28.40
N ASP A 116 2.80 1.16 29.58
CA ASP A 116 3.84 0.81 30.54
C ASP A 116 4.37 -0.64 30.34
N LEU A 117 3.76 -1.40 29.42
CA LEU A 117 4.29 -2.70 29.00
C LEU A 117 5.57 -2.54 28.20
N PRO A 118 6.57 -3.44 28.35
CA PRO A 118 7.73 -3.48 27.50
C PRO A 118 7.37 -3.54 26.02
N LYS A 119 8.17 -2.92 25.15
CA LYS A 119 7.86 -2.81 23.72
C LYS A 119 7.74 -4.17 23.02
N ASP A 120 8.60 -5.11 23.40
CA ASP A 120 8.54 -6.50 22.91
C ASP A 120 7.22 -7.20 23.27
N ILE A 121 6.67 -6.95 24.46
CA ILE A 121 5.37 -7.47 24.88
C ILE A 121 4.25 -6.82 24.09
N GLN A 122 4.30 -5.50 23.87
CA GLN A 122 3.34 -4.81 23.01
C GLN A 122 3.36 -5.39 21.58
N ASP A 123 4.53 -5.64 21.02
CA ASP A 123 4.69 -6.21 19.68
C ASP A 123 4.16 -7.66 19.61
N ILE A 124 4.41 -8.47 20.64
CA ILE A 124 3.84 -9.82 20.74
C ILE A 124 2.31 -9.78 20.79
N ILE A 125 1.72 -8.88 21.56
CA ILE A 125 0.26 -8.71 21.65
C ILE A 125 -0.32 -8.33 20.29
N LEU A 126 0.33 -7.43 19.56
CA LEU A 126 -0.18 -6.95 18.29
C LEU A 126 0.08 -7.93 17.14
N TYR A 127 1.28 -8.48 17.04
CA TYR A 127 1.75 -9.22 15.86
C TYR A 127 1.94 -10.72 16.09
N GLY A 128 1.89 -11.17 17.35
CA GLY A 128 1.95 -12.59 17.69
C GLY A 128 3.31 -13.10 18.11
N THR A 129 3.38 -14.42 18.39
CA THR A 129 4.55 -15.12 18.92
C THR A 129 5.39 -15.80 17.83
N GLY A 130 5.08 -15.60 16.55
CA GLY A 130 5.68 -16.36 15.44
C GLY A 130 5.43 -17.85 15.63
N ASP A 131 6.50 -18.66 15.57
CA ASP A 131 6.43 -20.13 15.74
C ASP A 131 6.44 -20.58 17.22
N THR A 132 6.51 -19.65 18.19
CA THR A 132 6.58 -19.99 19.60
C THR A 132 5.22 -20.42 20.12
N ASN A 133 5.12 -21.67 20.57
CA ASN A 133 3.93 -22.25 21.15
C ASN A 133 3.76 -21.79 22.61
N ILE A 134 2.59 -21.22 22.92
CA ILE A 134 2.20 -20.79 24.26
C ILE A 134 1.27 -21.83 24.87
N PRO A 135 1.56 -22.35 26.09
CA PRO A 135 0.63 -23.23 26.79
C PRO A 135 -0.60 -22.47 27.24
N MET A 136 -1.77 -22.92 26.83
CA MET A 136 -3.06 -22.29 27.11
C MET A 136 -3.96 -23.24 27.91
N ASN A 137 -4.59 -22.69 28.93
CA ASN A 137 -5.58 -23.41 29.71
C ASN A 137 -6.95 -22.76 29.41
N TYR A 138 -7.93 -23.55 29.02
CA TYR A 138 -9.29 -23.05 28.90
C TYR A 138 -10.20 -23.72 29.94
N GLU A 139 -11.05 -22.91 30.50
CA GLU A 139 -12.08 -23.33 31.43
C GLU A 139 -13.44 -22.78 30.99
N ARG A 140 -14.32 -23.63 30.56
CA ARG A 140 -15.65 -23.27 30.06
C ARG A 140 -16.73 -24.10 30.81
N SER A 141 -17.96 -23.63 30.76
CA SER A 141 -19.11 -24.29 31.42
C SER A 141 -19.33 -25.76 31.00
N TYR A 142 -18.79 -26.18 29.85
CA TYR A 142 -18.92 -27.53 29.28
C TYR A 142 -17.60 -28.32 29.22
N GLY A 143 -16.51 -27.81 29.79
CA GLY A 143 -15.24 -28.53 29.88
C GLY A 143 -14.05 -27.61 30.06
N SER A 144 -12.97 -28.23 30.57
CA SER A 144 -11.65 -27.59 30.68
C SER A 144 -10.61 -28.43 29.96
N GLY A 145 -9.56 -27.80 29.48
CA GLY A 145 -8.47 -28.50 28.79
C GLY A 145 -7.21 -27.65 28.67
N LYS A 146 -6.15 -28.30 28.22
CA LYS A 146 -4.87 -27.66 27.96
C LYS A 146 -4.48 -27.92 26.51
N TYR A 147 -3.99 -26.93 25.85
CA TYR A 147 -3.37 -27.07 24.53
C TYR A 147 -2.22 -26.08 24.38
N SER A 148 -1.36 -26.30 23.40
CA SER A 148 -0.25 -25.39 23.12
C SER A 148 -0.28 -25.03 21.65
N ALA A 149 -0.27 -23.73 21.36
CA ALA A 149 -0.28 -23.19 20.00
C ALA A 149 0.39 -21.83 19.97
N PRO A 150 0.86 -21.37 18.82
CA PRO A 150 1.33 -20.00 18.67
C PRO A 150 0.16 -19.03 18.80
N PHE A 151 0.45 -17.86 19.36
CA PHE A 151 -0.50 -16.74 19.38
C PHE A 151 -0.34 -15.93 18.10
N GLU A 152 -1.41 -15.78 17.35
CA GLU A 152 -1.38 -15.10 16.04
C GLU A 152 -1.12 -13.60 16.14
N GLY A 153 -1.51 -12.95 17.24
CA GLY A 153 -1.51 -11.49 17.38
C GLY A 153 -2.85 -10.85 16.98
N VAL A 154 -3.14 -9.72 17.61
CA VAL A 154 -4.43 -9.03 17.39
C VAL A 154 -4.53 -8.49 15.98
N ILE A 155 -3.51 -7.79 15.51
CA ILE A 155 -3.47 -7.18 14.15
C ILE A 155 -3.45 -8.26 13.08
N THR A 156 -2.56 -9.24 13.19
CA THR A 156 -2.45 -10.35 12.24
C THR A 156 -3.76 -11.12 12.11
N ASN A 157 -4.46 -11.34 13.24
CA ASN A 157 -5.79 -11.95 13.25
C ASN A 157 -6.82 -11.10 12.50
N LEU A 158 -6.84 -9.78 12.73
CA LEU A 158 -7.75 -8.87 12.04
C LEU A 158 -7.45 -8.82 10.54
N GLU A 159 -6.20 -8.72 10.13
CA GLU A 159 -5.77 -8.72 8.73
C GLU A 159 -6.18 -10.02 8.03
N ARG A 160 -5.92 -11.17 8.64
CA ARG A 160 -6.35 -12.46 8.11
C ARG A 160 -7.87 -12.53 7.96
N ARG A 161 -8.62 -12.07 8.94
CA ARG A 161 -10.10 -12.05 8.91
C ARG A 161 -10.63 -11.07 7.88
N TYR A 162 -10.00 -9.92 7.70
CA TYR A 162 -10.35 -8.91 6.71
C TYR A 162 -10.16 -9.45 5.28
N ASN A 163 -9.04 -10.13 5.03
CA ASN A 163 -8.70 -10.66 3.71
C ASN A 163 -9.44 -11.97 3.37
N ALA A 164 -9.71 -12.82 4.38
CA ALA A 164 -10.31 -14.13 4.16
C ALA A 164 -11.85 -14.12 4.16
N ASN A 165 -12.48 -13.05 4.63
CA ASN A 165 -13.93 -13.04 4.81
C ASN A 165 -14.69 -12.58 3.57
N THR A 166 -15.70 -13.39 3.21
CA THR A 166 -16.69 -13.09 2.19
C THR A 166 -17.94 -12.38 2.74
N TYR A 167 -18.05 -12.23 4.08
CA TYR A 167 -19.22 -11.62 4.70
C TYR A 167 -18.97 -10.13 4.96
N ASP A 168 -19.74 -9.28 4.33
CA ASP A 168 -19.61 -7.82 4.39
C ASP A 168 -19.67 -7.27 5.82
N TYR A 169 -20.49 -7.85 6.70
CA TYR A 169 -20.61 -7.37 8.07
C TYR A 169 -19.31 -7.53 8.89
N VAL A 170 -18.53 -8.61 8.65
CA VAL A 170 -17.23 -8.81 9.32
C VAL A 170 -16.20 -7.81 8.78
N LYS A 171 -16.24 -7.58 7.48
CA LYS A 171 -15.36 -6.64 6.79
C LYS A 171 -15.61 -5.22 7.27
N ASN A 172 -16.86 -4.77 7.27
CA ASN A 172 -17.27 -3.45 7.74
C ASN A 172 -16.93 -3.22 9.23
N ASP A 173 -16.97 -4.28 10.06
CA ASP A 173 -16.60 -4.19 11.46
C ASP A 173 -15.09 -4.04 11.68
N ILE A 174 -14.28 -4.59 10.77
CA ILE A 174 -12.82 -4.46 10.82
C ILE A 174 -12.36 -3.17 10.12
N GLU A 175 -13.07 -2.66 9.13
CA GLU A 175 -12.73 -1.44 8.39
C GLU A 175 -12.51 -0.22 9.29
N ARG A 176 -13.14 -0.16 10.44
CA ARG A 176 -12.94 0.91 11.44
C ARG A 176 -11.52 0.96 12.01
N TYR A 177 -10.74 -0.11 11.86
CA TYR A 177 -9.36 -0.22 12.31
C TYR A 177 -8.37 -0.10 11.14
N VAL A 178 -8.88 0.06 9.90
CA VAL A 178 -8.06 0.17 8.69
C VAL A 178 -7.71 1.62 8.44
N ASN A 179 -6.45 1.84 8.14
CA ASN A 179 -5.95 3.12 7.66
C ASN A 179 -5.12 2.93 6.39
N ASP A 180 -5.15 3.92 5.51
CA ASP A 180 -4.36 3.88 4.28
C ASP A 180 -2.94 4.37 4.57
N VAL A 181 -1.98 3.48 4.36
CA VAL A 181 -0.55 3.77 4.49
C VAL A 181 0.05 3.88 3.10
N THR A 182 0.82 4.94 2.85
CA THR A 182 1.53 5.11 1.58
C THR A 182 2.30 3.83 1.22
N CYS A 183 2.14 3.37 -0.01
CA CYS A 183 2.82 2.16 -0.49
C CYS A 183 4.34 2.29 -0.33
N PRO A 184 5.02 1.37 0.38
CA PRO A 184 6.45 1.47 0.64
C PRO A 184 7.31 1.23 -0.61
N LYS A 185 6.74 0.62 -1.67
CA LYS A 185 7.45 0.38 -2.93
C LYS A 185 7.42 1.59 -3.84
N CYS A 186 6.23 2.07 -4.20
CA CYS A 186 6.11 3.19 -5.13
C CYS A 186 6.02 4.57 -4.45
N HIS A 187 6.02 4.65 -3.13
CA HIS A 187 5.94 5.90 -2.36
C HIS A 187 4.79 6.82 -2.78
N GLY A 188 3.66 6.23 -3.17
CA GLY A 188 2.49 6.95 -3.65
C GLY A 188 2.44 7.19 -5.16
N ALA A 189 3.49 6.86 -5.91
CA ALA A 189 3.57 7.10 -7.35
C ALA A 189 2.60 6.24 -8.18
N ARG A 190 2.10 5.14 -7.63
CA ARG A 190 1.10 4.24 -8.23
C ARG A 190 1.59 3.43 -9.44
N LEU A 191 2.76 3.76 -9.98
CA LEU A 191 3.38 3.15 -11.15
C LEU A 191 4.62 2.35 -10.75
N ASN A 192 5.04 1.42 -11.60
CA ASN A 192 6.26 0.65 -11.41
C ASN A 192 7.51 1.45 -11.75
N ASP A 193 8.68 0.96 -11.35
CA ASP A 193 9.95 1.65 -11.51
C ASP A 193 10.36 1.83 -12.99
N GLU A 194 9.99 0.90 -13.88
CA GLU A 194 10.27 0.99 -15.31
C GLU A 194 9.57 2.19 -15.94
N VAL A 195 8.31 2.41 -15.60
CA VAL A 195 7.54 3.57 -16.08
C VAL A 195 8.05 4.87 -15.48
N LEU A 196 8.42 4.86 -14.19
CA LEU A 196 8.96 6.04 -13.52
C LEU A 196 10.37 6.42 -14.00
N ALA A 197 11.12 5.48 -14.58
CA ALA A 197 12.42 5.75 -15.19
C ALA A 197 12.30 6.56 -16.50
N VAL A 198 11.12 6.61 -17.11
CA VAL A 198 10.89 7.41 -18.33
C VAL A 198 10.69 8.87 -17.95
N THR A 199 11.57 9.74 -18.44
CA THR A 199 11.54 11.18 -18.13
C THR A 199 11.48 12.04 -19.38
N ILE A 200 10.86 13.20 -19.25
CA ILE A 200 10.91 14.29 -20.24
C ILE A 200 11.57 15.48 -19.54
N ASN A 201 12.67 15.95 -20.07
CA ASN A 201 13.48 17.01 -19.45
C ASN A 201 13.80 16.75 -17.96
N GLY A 202 14.10 15.48 -17.63
CA GLY A 202 14.46 15.04 -16.27
C GLY A 202 13.29 14.85 -15.31
N VAL A 203 12.03 15.03 -15.75
CA VAL A 203 10.82 14.89 -14.93
C VAL A 203 10.02 13.69 -15.40
N ASN A 204 9.66 12.77 -14.50
CA ASN A 204 8.80 11.63 -14.79
C ASN A 204 7.31 12.00 -14.66
N ILE A 205 6.43 11.07 -15.08
CA ILE A 205 4.97 11.31 -15.09
C ILE A 205 4.41 11.57 -13.67
N TYR A 206 4.93 10.92 -12.64
CA TYR A 206 4.47 11.13 -11.26
C TYR A 206 4.91 12.50 -10.75
N GLU A 207 6.16 12.86 -10.93
CA GLU A 207 6.67 14.19 -10.57
C GLU A 207 5.89 15.29 -11.27
N PHE A 208 5.61 15.14 -12.56
CA PHE A 208 4.80 16.07 -13.33
C PHE A 208 3.39 16.21 -12.74
N THR A 209 2.67 15.12 -12.54
CA THR A 209 1.28 15.14 -12.05
C THR A 209 1.15 15.56 -10.58
N THR A 210 2.24 15.57 -9.81
CA THR A 210 2.26 16.10 -8.43
C THR A 210 2.52 17.59 -8.34
N MET A 211 2.95 18.22 -9.42
CA MET A 211 3.07 19.68 -9.50
C MET A 211 1.69 20.34 -9.37
N SER A 212 1.67 21.62 -8.99
CA SER A 212 0.46 22.43 -9.15
C SER A 212 0.21 22.73 -10.63
N ILE A 213 -1.05 22.91 -11.02
CA ILE A 213 -1.45 23.21 -12.41
C ILE A 213 -0.64 24.38 -12.99
N GLN A 214 -0.34 25.40 -12.18
CA GLN A 214 0.53 26.50 -12.61
C GLN A 214 1.95 25.99 -12.95
N LYS A 215 2.55 25.16 -12.11
CA LYS A 215 3.89 24.61 -12.35
C LYS A 215 3.92 23.64 -13.52
N GLU A 216 2.87 22.84 -13.72
CA GLU A 216 2.73 21.99 -14.91
C GLU A 216 2.70 22.83 -16.20
N MET A 217 1.94 23.95 -16.20
CA MET A 217 1.90 24.86 -17.34
C MET A 217 3.28 25.48 -17.61
N ASP A 218 3.98 25.93 -16.56
CA ASP A 218 5.32 26.52 -16.67
C ASP A 218 6.32 25.49 -17.20
N PHE A 219 6.26 24.25 -16.72
CA PHE A 219 7.09 23.14 -17.19
C PHE A 219 6.85 22.86 -18.69
N VAL A 220 5.57 22.72 -19.10
CA VAL A 220 5.23 22.45 -20.51
C VAL A 220 5.65 23.61 -21.43
N ASN A 221 5.64 24.83 -20.93
CA ASN A 221 6.11 25.99 -21.70
C ASN A 221 7.65 26.09 -21.79
N SER A 222 8.36 25.54 -20.79
CA SER A 222 9.82 25.54 -20.75
C SER A 222 10.47 24.41 -21.57
N LEU A 223 9.68 23.47 -22.13
CA LEU A 223 10.22 22.35 -22.90
C LEU A 223 10.95 22.81 -24.16
N GLU A 224 12.22 22.49 -24.24
CA GLU A 224 13.03 22.67 -25.44
C GLU A 224 13.02 21.38 -26.26
N LEU A 225 12.22 21.36 -27.33
CA LEU A 225 12.06 20.20 -28.20
C LEU A 225 12.85 20.38 -29.50
N THR A 226 13.47 19.30 -29.97
CA THR A 226 14.03 19.20 -31.29
C THR A 226 12.92 19.26 -32.35
N ASP A 227 13.27 19.55 -33.61
CA ASP A 227 12.30 19.63 -34.71
C ASP A 227 11.51 18.32 -34.90
N ARG A 228 12.15 17.17 -34.68
CA ARG A 228 11.50 15.85 -34.71
C ARG A 228 10.50 15.66 -33.58
N GLU A 229 10.88 16.05 -32.38
CA GLU A 229 9.99 15.95 -31.19
C GLU A 229 8.82 16.91 -31.30
N LYS A 230 9.03 18.11 -31.84
CA LYS A 230 7.93 19.05 -32.15
C LYS A 230 6.93 18.44 -33.11
N MET A 231 7.43 17.83 -34.20
CA MET A 231 6.57 17.22 -35.22
C MET A 231 5.69 16.11 -34.62
N ILE A 232 6.18 15.35 -33.64
CA ILE A 232 5.45 14.26 -32.96
C ILE A 232 4.54 14.80 -31.86
N GLY A 233 5.05 15.74 -31.03
CA GLY A 233 4.44 16.17 -29.79
C GLY A 233 3.55 17.41 -29.88
N GLU A 234 3.62 18.20 -30.97
CA GLU A 234 2.96 19.52 -31.06
C GLU A 234 1.46 19.46 -30.78
N GLN A 235 0.76 18.53 -31.39
CA GLN A 235 -0.68 18.39 -31.20
C GLN A 235 -1.03 17.98 -29.76
N ILE A 236 -0.25 17.06 -29.17
CA ILE A 236 -0.44 16.60 -27.77
C ILE A 236 -0.19 17.75 -26.81
N LEU A 237 0.91 18.48 -27.00
CA LEU A 237 1.24 19.63 -26.14
C LEU A 237 0.21 20.75 -26.25
N LYS A 238 -0.35 20.98 -27.44
CA LYS A 238 -1.44 21.95 -27.61
C LYS A 238 -2.67 21.57 -26.80
N GLU A 239 -3.06 20.30 -26.82
CA GLU A 239 -4.18 19.80 -26.03
C GLU A 239 -3.92 19.89 -24.52
N ILE A 240 -2.72 19.48 -24.06
CA ILE A 240 -2.32 19.59 -22.66
C ILE A 240 -2.39 21.05 -22.20
N LYS A 241 -1.78 21.97 -22.96
CA LYS A 241 -1.79 23.41 -22.65
C LYS A 241 -3.21 23.98 -22.59
N ALA A 242 -4.09 23.58 -23.50
CA ALA A 242 -5.48 24.03 -23.52
C ALA A 242 -6.24 23.58 -22.24
N ARG A 243 -6.03 22.33 -21.81
CA ARG A 243 -6.66 21.79 -20.59
C ARG A 243 -6.11 22.43 -19.31
N LEU A 244 -4.77 22.56 -19.21
CA LEU A 244 -4.15 23.25 -18.07
C LEU A 244 -4.59 24.71 -18.01
N LYS A 245 -4.64 25.40 -19.16
CA LYS A 245 -5.15 26.79 -19.21
C LYS A 245 -6.60 26.90 -18.72
N PHE A 246 -7.47 25.98 -19.12
CA PHE A 246 -8.84 25.95 -18.61
C PHE A 246 -8.87 25.88 -17.07
N LEU A 247 -8.06 24.98 -16.47
CA LEU A 247 -7.99 24.85 -15.00
C LEU A 247 -7.46 26.12 -14.33
N LEU A 248 -6.50 26.80 -14.94
CA LEU A 248 -6.00 28.10 -14.47
C LEU A 248 -7.08 29.18 -14.57
N ASP A 249 -7.80 29.25 -15.69
CA ASP A 249 -8.83 30.26 -15.96
C ASP A 249 -10.02 30.15 -14.98
N VAL A 250 -10.30 28.94 -14.43
CA VAL A 250 -11.32 28.72 -13.39
C VAL A 250 -10.76 28.81 -11.95
N GLY A 251 -9.49 29.19 -11.78
CA GLY A 251 -8.88 29.44 -10.47
C GLY A 251 -8.43 28.20 -9.71
N LEU A 252 -8.15 27.08 -10.41
CA LEU A 252 -7.66 25.83 -9.82
C LEU A 252 -6.13 25.65 -9.95
N ASP A 253 -5.41 26.74 -9.95
CA ASP A 253 -3.94 26.82 -10.14
C ASP A 253 -3.14 26.06 -9.07
N TYR A 254 -3.69 25.93 -7.87
CA TYR A 254 -3.09 25.25 -6.71
C TYR A 254 -3.30 23.74 -6.69
N LEU A 255 -4.24 23.19 -7.46
CA LEU A 255 -4.49 21.75 -7.52
C LEU A 255 -3.33 21.01 -8.20
N SER A 256 -3.26 19.68 -7.97
CA SER A 256 -2.39 18.77 -8.72
C SER A 256 -3.23 17.68 -9.38
N LEU A 257 -2.79 17.17 -10.53
CA LEU A 257 -3.48 16.09 -11.25
C LEU A 257 -3.45 14.76 -10.49
N SER A 258 -2.47 14.56 -9.61
CA SER A 258 -2.35 13.36 -8.76
C SER A 258 -3.34 13.34 -7.60
N ARG A 259 -4.01 14.45 -7.30
CA ARG A 259 -4.94 14.55 -6.17
C ARG A 259 -6.14 13.62 -6.37
N SER A 260 -6.44 12.83 -5.34
CA SER A 260 -7.60 11.92 -5.36
C SER A 260 -8.91 12.69 -5.48
N ALA A 261 -9.79 12.27 -6.38
CA ALA A 261 -11.10 12.88 -6.60
C ALA A 261 -11.96 12.93 -5.32
N GLY A 262 -11.83 11.94 -4.42
CA GLY A 262 -12.54 11.91 -3.14
C GLY A 262 -12.11 13.00 -2.14
N THR A 263 -10.97 13.67 -2.39
CA THR A 263 -10.48 14.78 -1.54
C THR A 263 -10.85 16.16 -2.08
N LEU A 264 -11.49 16.22 -3.24
CA LEU A 264 -11.94 17.48 -3.85
C LEU A 264 -13.17 18.02 -3.13
N SER A 265 -13.23 19.31 -2.96
CA SER A 265 -14.48 19.98 -2.53
C SER A 265 -15.55 19.88 -3.62
N GLY A 266 -16.82 20.02 -3.24
CA GLY A 266 -17.92 19.98 -4.21
C GLY A 266 -17.78 20.99 -5.35
N GLY A 267 -17.22 22.18 -5.09
CA GLY A 267 -16.93 23.19 -6.10
C GLY A 267 -15.81 22.79 -7.05
N GLU A 268 -14.71 22.25 -6.54
CA GLU A 268 -13.59 21.75 -7.33
C GLU A 268 -14.01 20.60 -8.25
N ALA A 269 -14.83 19.67 -7.74
CA ALA A 269 -15.30 18.51 -8.50
C ALA A 269 -16.21 18.91 -9.69
N LEU A 270 -17.02 19.97 -9.55
CA LEU A 270 -17.90 20.45 -10.62
C LEU A 270 -17.15 21.18 -11.75
N LEU A 271 -15.96 21.67 -11.49
CA LEU A 271 -15.14 22.43 -12.45
C LEU A 271 -14.17 21.51 -13.25
N GLN A 272 -14.13 20.21 -12.98
CA GLN A 272 -13.32 19.30 -13.79
C GLN A 272 -13.95 19.06 -15.17
N PRO A 273 -13.21 19.23 -16.27
CA PRO A 273 -13.70 18.88 -17.61
C PRO A 273 -13.91 17.36 -17.69
N ASN A 274 -15.06 16.95 -18.19
CA ASN A 274 -15.40 15.55 -18.52
C ASN A 274 -14.45 14.96 -19.56
#